data_3370b94b28eae5fa8d22d8fb28c95e68
#
_entry.id   3370b94b28eae5fa8d22d8fb28c95e68
#
_cell.length_a   1.000
_cell.length_b   1.000
_cell.length_c   1.000
_cell.angle_alpha   90.00
_cell.angle_beta   90.00
_cell.angle_gamma   90.00
#
_symmetry.space_group_name_H-M   'P 1'
#
loop_
_entity.id
_entity.type
_entity.pdbx_description
1 polymer ?
#
loop_
_entity_poly.entity_id
_entity_poly.type
_entity_poly.pdbx_seq_one_letter_code
_entity_poly.pdbx_strand_id
1 'polypeptide(L)' 'MAKEKGAHYLHEMLEKIDEVSAQAIHENNVKRVIRALEILSFDRRKNFCS' A
#
# COMPACT_ATOMS: atom_id res chain seq x y z
N MET A 1 -6.36 -3.87 -19.33
CA MET A 1 -4.95 -4.07 -19.15
C MET A 1 -4.57 -3.95 -17.71
N ALA A 2 -3.33 -4.20 -17.42
CA ALA A 2 -2.88 -4.20 -16.03
C ALA A 2 -3.00 -2.83 -15.38
N LYS A 3 -2.88 -1.79 -16.15
CA LYS A 3 -2.93 -0.45 -15.59
C LYS A 3 -4.24 -0.14 -14.90
N GLU A 4 -5.30 -0.75 -15.36
CA GLU A 4 -6.60 -0.50 -14.75
C GLU A 4 -6.65 -1.02 -13.33
N LYS A 5 -6.08 -2.17 -13.14
CA LYS A 5 -6.07 -2.76 -11.80
C LYS A 5 -5.00 -2.18 -10.92
N GLY A 6 -4.01 -1.54 -11.51
CA GLY A 6 -2.87 -1.08 -10.77
C GLY A 6 -3.23 -0.24 -9.55
N ALA A 7 -3.84 0.89 -9.80
CA ALA A 7 -4.13 1.82 -8.72
C ALA A 7 -5.15 1.25 -7.75
N HIS A 8 -6.26 0.77 -8.26
CA HIS A 8 -7.31 0.26 -7.40
C HIS A 8 -6.84 -0.94 -6.60
N TYR A 9 -6.15 -1.82 -7.26
CA TYR A 9 -5.68 -3.04 -6.64
C TYR A 9 -4.71 -2.73 -5.50
N LEU A 10 -3.77 -1.84 -5.77
CA LEU A 10 -2.79 -1.47 -4.76
C LEU A 10 -3.46 -0.79 -3.56
N HIS A 11 -4.40 0.09 -3.85
CA HIS A 11 -5.10 0.77 -2.77
C HIS A 11 -5.88 -0.21 -1.91
N GLU A 12 -6.47 -1.19 -2.54
CA GLU A 12 -7.22 -2.21 -1.82
C GLU A 12 -6.30 -3.02 -0.92
N MET A 13 -5.13 -3.36 -1.42
CA MET A 13 -4.17 -4.09 -0.61
C MET A 13 -3.75 -3.28 0.61
N LEU A 14 -3.51 -2.00 0.38
CA LEU A 14 -3.12 -1.13 1.48
C LEU A 14 -4.23 -1.04 2.51
N GLU A 15 -5.45 -0.99 2.05
CA GLU A 15 -6.58 -0.90 2.96
C GLU A 15 -6.67 -2.11 3.87
N LYS A 16 -6.33 -3.26 3.35
CA LYS A 16 -6.35 -4.47 4.15
C LYS A 16 -5.26 -4.47 5.21
N ILE A 17 -4.13 -3.90 4.86
CA ILE A 17 -3.02 -3.85 5.80
C ILE A 17 -3.19 -2.71 6.79
N ASP A 18 -3.53 -1.54 6.28
CA ASP A 18 -3.67 -0.35 7.11
C ASP A 18 -4.79 0.51 6.55
N GLU A 19 -5.97 0.31 7.08
CA GLU A 19 -7.13 1.02 6.59
C GLU A 19 -6.98 2.53 6.78
N VAL A 20 -6.40 2.93 7.88
CA VAL A 20 -6.22 4.35 8.16
C VAL A 20 -5.36 5.01 7.09
N SER A 21 -4.24 4.40 6.79
CA SER A 21 -3.35 4.94 5.76
C SER A 21 -4.04 4.96 4.41
N ALA A 22 -4.78 3.92 4.10
CA ALA A 22 -5.46 3.84 2.82
C ALA A 22 -6.47 4.96 2.68
N GLN A 23 -7.16 5.28 3.75
CA GLN A 23 -8.14 6.36 3.70
C GLN A 23 -7.47 7.71 3.56
N ALA A 24 -6.32 7.86 4.18
CA ALA A 24 -5.57 9.10 4.09
C ALA A 24 -4.98 9.30 2.70
N ILE A 25 -4.68 8.21 2.02
CA ILE A 25 -4.08 8.27 0.70
C ILE A 25 -5.13 7.96 -0.35
N HIS A 26 -5.26 8.87 -1.30
CA HIS A 26 -6.22 8.69 -2.38
C HIS A 26 -5.75 7.59 -3.33
N GLU A 27 -6.68 6.83 -3.87
CA GLU A 27 -6.29 5.76 -4.78
C GLU A 27 -5.62 6.31 -6.04
N ASN A 28 -5.85 7.59 -6.35
CA ASN A 28 -5.19 8.22 -7.47
C ASN A 28 -3.71 8.44 -7.21
N ASN A 29 -3.33 8.49 -5.96
CA ASN A 29 -1.93 8.68 -5.58
C ASN A 29 -1.21 7.35 -5.56
N VAL A 30 -1.02 6.77 -6.72
CA VAL A 30 -0.38 5.47 -6.82
C VAL A 30 0.99 5.47 -6.17
N LYS A 31 1.74 6.52 -6.39
CA LYS A 31 3.09 6.60 -5.81
C LYS A 31 3.05 6.51 -4.30
N ARG A 32 2.11 7.21 -3.69
CA ARG A 32 2.00 7.18 -2.24
C ARG A 32 1.54 5.82 -1.75
N VAL A 33 0.64 5.21 -2.49
CA VAL A 33 0.16 3.89 -2.11
C VAL A 33 1.31 2.89 -2.14
N ILE A 34 2.09 2.93 -3.18
CA ILE A 34 3.23 2.03 -3.30
C ILE A 34 4.22 2.29 -2.18
N ARG A 35 4.48 3.56 -1.91
CA ARG A 35 5.43 3.89 -0.85
C ARG A 35 4.95 3.37 0.49
N ALA A 36 3.68 3.55 0.77
CA ALA A 36 3.13 3.08 2.03
C ALA A 36 3.23 1.56 2.13
N LEU A 37 2.95 0.87 1.05
CA LEU A 37 3.05 -0.58 1.04
C LEU A 37 4.48 -1.03 1.30
N GLU A 38 5.42 -0.34 0.70
CA GLU A 38 6.83 -0.69 0.89
C GLU A 38 7.25 -0.50 2.34
N ILE A 39 6.85 0.62 2.91
CA ILE A 39 7.22 0.90 4.29
C ILE A 39 6.61 -0.12 5.23
N LEU A 40 5.34 -0.40 5.06
CA LEU A 40 4.66 -1.35 5.93
C LEU A 40 5.26 -2.74 5.77
N SER A 41 5.53 -3.12 4.55
CA SER A 41 6.11 -4.44 4.30
C SER A 41 7.51 -4.52 4.88
N PHE A 42 8.27 -3.46 4.71
CA PHE A 42 9.64 -3.43 5.22
C PHE A 42 9.66 -3.49 6.73
N ASP A 43 8.73 -2.79 7.35
CA ASP A 43 8.65 -2.77 8.80
C ASP A 43 8.41 -4.16 9.36
N ARG A 44 7.51 -4.89 8.73
CA ARG A 44 7.21 -6.23 9.17
C ARG A 44 8.40 -7.16 9.00
N ARG A 45 9.07 -6.99 7.87
CA ARG A 45 10.23 -7.83 7.60
C ARG A 45 11.35 -7.54 8.57
N LYS A 46 11.50 -6.29 8.91
CA LYS A 46 12.53 -5.90 9.86
C LYS A 46 12.29 -6.56 11.21
N ASN A 47 11.07 -6.57 11.62
CA ASN A 47 10.72 -7.19 12.89
C ASN A 47 11.07 -8.66 12.89
N PHE A 48 10.82 -9.30 11.79
CA PHE A 48 11.11 -10.72 11.66
C PHE A 48 12.62 -10.97 11.66
N CYS A 49 13.32 -10.12 10.99
CA CYS A 49 14.77 -10.30 10.87
C CYS A 49 15.46 -10.18 12.21
N SER A 50 14.95 -9.33 13.03
CA SER A 50 15.61 -9.16 14.31
C SER A 50 15.49 -10.41 15.16
#